data_2fe11fdfd1a310f997fb34d4539d72ad
#
_entry.id   2fe11fdfd1a310f997fb34d4539d72ad
#
_cell.length_a   1.000
_cell.length_b   1.000
_cell.length_c   1.000
_cell.angle_alpha   90.00
_cell.angle_beta   90.00
_cell.angle_gamma   90.00
#
_symmetry.space_group_name_H-M   'P 1'
#
loop_
_entity.id
_entity.type
_entity.pdbx_description
1 polymer ?
#
loop_
_entity_poly.entity_id
_entity_poly.type
_entity_poly.pdbx_seq_one_letter_code
_entity_poly.pdbx_strand_id
1 'polypeptide(L)'
;MKIRAAKSMAKPDETIYYVAHEKNVDYVDLLNPKVVKAFIDCTYKAYKNKLGGDFGGATLPGFFNDDPQYARKNIPWSYALPAEFKKTNGYDVTDKLPLLFVEREGYEKYRFDFWRVVNRLYCESFGKQIYDWCNSHNCKFTGHAMLEDNLYCQMSASAGVMPLYEYMHIPGVDWLCRQISSPIIPKQVSSVAKQLGKRHVLTESFALCGWDVSFEELKWIAEWQYVNGVNFMCQHLEGYSIHGLRKRDYPPSMFYQSPWW
;
A
#
# COMPACT_ATOMS: atom_id res chain seq x y z
N MET A 1 -9.59 10.16 -10.95
CA MET A 1 -10.15 11.21 -11.83
C MET A 1 -9.78 10.94 -13.29
N LYS A 2 -10.61 11.37 -14.20
CA LYS A 2 -10.38 11.31 -15.65
C LYS A 2 -10.57 12.67 -16.27
N ILE A 3 -9.87 12.96 -17.35
CA ILE A 3 -10.04 14.20 -18.13
C ILE A 3 -10.65 13.89 -19.49
N ARG A 4 -11.53 14.76 -19.96
CA ARG A 4 -12.05 14.75 -21.34
C ARG A 4 -11.96 16.16 -21.92
N ALA A 5 -11.52 16.27 -23.15
CA ALA A 5 -11.57 17.51 -23.89
C ALA A 5 -12.88 17.58 -24.70
N ALA A 6 -13.60 18.69 -24.59
CA ALA A 6 -14.79 18.93 -25.39
C ALA A 6 -14.50 20.05 -26.42
N LYS A 7 -14.55 19.69 -27.69
CA LYS A 7 -14.35 20.64 -28.79
C LYS A 7 -15.63 21.40 -29.18
N SER A 8 -16.81 20.85 -28.89
CA SER A 8 -18.09 21.37 -29.36
C SER A 8 -18.59 22.64 -28.65
N MET A 9 -18.00 23.03 -27.53
CA MET A 9 -18.39 24.21 -26.74
C MET A 9 -17.29 25.26 -26.65
N ALA A 10 -16.12 25.00 -27.23
CA ALA A 10 -14.98 25.93 -27.22
C ALA A 10 -15.05 26.86 -28.41
N LYS A 11 -14.58 28.10 -28.25
CA LYS A 11 -14.27 28.98 -29.37
C LYS A 11 -13.11 28.40 -30.20
N PRO A 12 -12.90 28.85 -31.45
CA PRO A 12 -11.89 28.26 -32.34
C PRO A 12 -10.49 28.06 -31.72
N ASP A 13 -10.09 28.96 -30.82
CA ASP A 13 -8.76 28.95 -30.18
C ASP A 13 -8.79 28.48 -28.70
N GLU A 14 -9.93 27.97 -28.23
CA GLU A 14 -10.09 27.51 -26.84
C GLU A 14 -10.16 25.99 -26.76
N THR A 15 -9.61 25.43 -25.67
CA THR A 15 -9.78 24.02 -25.30
C THR A 15 -10.43 23.95 -23.93
N ILE A 16 -11.60 23.36 -23.86
CA ILE A 16 -12.29 23.12 -22.59
C ILE A 16 -11.96 21.71 -22.09
N TYR A 17 -11.49 21.63 -20.85
CA TYR A 17 -11.21 20.36 -20.16
C TYR A 17 -12.26 20.08 -19.11
N TYR A 18 -12.83 18.88 -19.15
CA TYR A 18 -13.70 18.37 -18.10
C TYR A 18 -12.92 17.36 -17.26
N VAL A 19 -12.76 17.63 -15.99
CA VAL A 19 -12.17 16.68 -15.04
C VAL A 19 -13.29 16.09 -14.22
N ALA A 20 -13.51 14.78 -14.37
CA ALA A 20 -14.54 14.05 -13.64
C ALA A 20 -13.88 13.07 -12.65
N HIS A 21 -14.50 12.87 -11.50
CA HIS A 21 -14.16 11.74 -10.65
C HIS A 21 -15.21 10.64 -10.79
N GLU A 22 -14.75 9.40 -10.73
CA GLU A 22 -15.62 8.21 -10.68
C GLU A 22 -15.53 7.62 -9.28
N LYS A 23 -16.68 7.24 -8.72
CA LYS A 23 -16.71 6.53 -7.46
C LYS A 23 -16.19 5.11 -7.71
N ASN A 24 -15.16 4.73 -6.98
CA ASN A 24 -14.74 3.33 -6.91
C ASN A 24 -15.70 2.62 -5.93
N VAL A 25 -16.39 1.60 -6.42
CA VAL A 25 -17.34 0.80 -5.62
C VAL A 25 -16.69 -0.46 -5.05
N ASP A 26 -15.51 -0.81 -5.54
CA ASP A 26 -14.82 -2.05 -5.22
C ASP A 26 -13.76 -1.89 -4.10
N TYR A 27 -13.48 -0.64 -3.69
CA TYR A 27 -12.44 -0.36 -2.72
C TYR A 27 -12.75 0.86 -1.86
N VAL A 28 -12.21 0.88 -0.64
CA VAL A 28 -12.41 1.96 0.33
C VAL A 28 -11.49 3.17 0.09
N ASP A 29 -11.90 4.36 0.53
CA ASP A 29 -11.11 5.58 0.45
C ASP A 29 -10.08 5.68 1.58
N LEU A 30 -8.88 5.15 1.35
CA LEU A 30 -7.78 5.18 2.34
C LEU A 30 -7.20 6.57 2.59
N LEU A 31 -7.50 7.56 1.74
CA LEU A 31 -7.11 8.95 1.97
C LEU A 31 -8.05 9.67 2.94
N ASN A 32 -9.19 9.07 3.28
CA ASN A 32 -10.20 9.67 4.14
C ASN A 32 -10.12 9.12 5.56
N PRO A 33 -9.75 9.94 6.55
CA PRO A 33 -9.57 9.46 7.92
C PRO A 33 -10.86 8.93 8.55
N LYS A 34 -12.04 9.39 8.12
CA LYS A 34 -13.33 8.89 8.62
C LYS A 34 -13.62 7.48 8.10
N VAL A 35 -13.23 7.20 6.85
CA VAL A 35 -13.41 5.86 6.24
C VAL A 35 -12.47 4.86 6.89
N VAL A 36 -11.20 5.22 7.10
CA VAL A 36 -10.23 4.36 7.80
C VAL A 36 -10.65 4.12 9.25
N LYS A 37 -11.17 5.15 9.93
CA LYS A 37 -11.72 4.95 11.28
C LYS A 37 -12.88 3.94 11.28
N ALA A 38 -13.79 4.02 10.33
CA ALA A 38 -14.88 3.05 10.19
C ALA A 38 -14.35 1.63 9.94
N PHE A 39 -13.32 1.50 9.11
CA PHE A 39 -12.63 0.21 8.88
C PHE A 39 -12.05 -0.36 10.18
N ILE A 40 -11.34 0.44 10.98
CA ILE A 40 -10.82 0.03 12.29
C ILE A 40 -11.96 -0.40 13.22
N ASP A 41 -13.06 0.35 13.25
CA ASP A 41 -14.20 0.07 14.11
C ASP A 41 -14.92 -1.24 13.73
N CYS A 42 -15.06 -1.56 12.44
CA CYS A 42 -15.75 -2.78 11.99
C CYS A 42 -14.85 -4.02 11.92
N THR A 43 -13.52 -3.87 11.90
CA THR A 43 -12.56 -4.98 11.83
C THR A 43 -11.78 -5.14 13.12
N TYR A 44 -10.80 -4.32 13.39
CA TYR A 44 -9.87 -4.46 14.52
C TYR A 44 -10.58 -4.44 15.87
N LYS A 45 -11.54 -3.54 16.02
CA LYS A 45 -12.36 -3.46 17.24
C LYS A 45 -13.29 -4.67 17.40
N ALA A 46 -13.73 -5.27 16.29
CA ALA A 46 -14.51 -6.52 16.35
C ALA A 46 -13.67 -7.67 16.89
N TYR A 47 -12.42 -7.82 16.45
CA TYR A 47 -11.48 -8.79 17.03
C TYR A 47 -11.26 -8.53 18.52
N LYS A 48 -10.99 -7.29 18.91
CA LYS A 48 -10.82 -6.92 20.31
C LYS A 48 -12.04 -7.29 21.16
N ASN A 49 -13.23 -6.98 20.68
CA ASN A 49 -14.47 -7.29 21.41
C ASN A 49 -14.70 -8.81 21.52
N LYS A 50 -14.32 -9.59 20.49
CA LYS A 50 -14.50 -11.02 20.48
C LYS A 50 -13.50 -11.75 21.38
N LEU A 51 -12.25 -11.29 21.43
CA LEU A 51 -11.17 -11.92 22.19
C LEU A 51 -11.10 -11.42 23.64
N GLY A 52 -11.68 -10.24 23.93
CA GLY A 52 -11.70 -9.68 25.28
C GLY A 52 -10.30 -9.54 25.88
N GLY A 53 -10.05 -10.19 27.01
CA GLY A 53 -8.77 -10.17 27.73
C GLY A 53 -7.62 -10.86 26.98
N ASP A 54 -7.92 -11.72 26.01
CA ASP A 54 -6.91 -12.41 25.20
C ASP A 54 -6.45 -11.57 23.99
N PHE A 55 -7.00 -10.39 23.80
CA PHE A 55 -6.62 -9.49 22.73
C PHE A 55 -5.25 -8.86 22.98
N GLY A 56 -4.41 -8.88 21.96
CA GLY A 56 -3.03 -8.37 22.05
C GLY A 56 -2.04 -9.41 22.61
N GLY A 57 -0.82 -8.98 22.84
CA GLY A 57 0.22 -9.81 23.43
C GLY A 57 0.56 -11.05 22.59
N ALA A 58 0.56 -12.22 23.24
CA ALA A 58 0.94 -13.48 22.60
C ALA A 58 -0.20 -14.10 21.75
N THR A 59 -1.45 -13.87 22.12
CA THR A 59 -2.61 -14.49 21.43
C THR A 59 -2.91 -13.80 20.09
N LEU A 60 -2.90 -12.48 20.07
CA LEU A 60 -3.05 -11.68 18.85
C LEU A 60 -1.94 -10.61 18.81
N PRO A 61 -0.73 -10.96 18.36
CA PRO A 61 0.42 -10.05 18.42
C PRO A 61 0.30 -8.84 17.50
N GLY A 62 -0.54 -8.92 16.47
CA GLY A 62 -0.68 -7.81 15.53
C GLY A 62 -1.62 -8.10 14.38
N PHE A 63 -1.65 -7.15 13.46
CA PHE A 63 -2.39 -7.22 12.20
C PHE A 63 -1.44 -7.05 11.03
N PHE A 64 -1.64 -7.91 10.03
CA PHE A 64 -0.98 -7.83 8.74
C PHE A 64 -1.95 -7.21 7.72
N ASN A 65 -1.51 -6.18 7.02
CA ASN A 65 -2.27 -5.56 5.95
C ASN A 65 -1.60 -5.88 4.62
N ASP A 66 -2.36 -6.53 3.76
CA ASP A 66 -1.97 -6.93 2.43
C ASP A 66 -2.40 -5.86 1.42
N ASP A 67 -1.47 -5.39 0.61
CA ASP A 67 -1.66 -4.48 -0.53
C ASP A 67 -2.58 -3.27 -0.34
N PRO A 68 -2.50 -2.51 0.75
CA PRO A 68 -3.27 -1.29 0.89
C PRO A 68 -2.90 -0.28 -0.19
N GLN A 69 -3.92 0.32 -0.83
CA GLN A 69 -3.72 1.22 -1.96
C GLN A 69 -4.86 2.24 -2.05
N TYR A 70 -4.64 3.39 -2.69
CA TYR A 70 -5.69 4.38 -2.91
C TYR A 70 -6.37 4.25 -4.28
N ALA A 71 -5.67 3.77 -5.30
CA ALA A 71 -6.21 3.54 -6.64
C ALA A 71 -5.26 2.66 -7.45
N ARG A 72 -5.81 1.85 -8.35
CA ARG A 72 -5.05 1.11 -9.36
C ARG A 72 -5.12 1.75 -10.74
N LYS A 73 -6.07 2.66 -10.93
CA LYS A 73 -6.35 3.27 -12.23
C LYS A 73 -6.58 4.77 -12.04
N ASN A 74 -5.98 5.57 -12.88
CA ASN A 74 -6.12 7.03 -12.87
C ASN A 74 -5.56 7.72 -11.61
N ILE A 75 -5.73 9.04 -11.57
CA ILE A 75 -5.33 9.88 -10.44
C ILE A 75 -6.32 9.69 -9.29
N PRO A 76 -5.86 9.48 -8.05
CA PRO A 76 -6.73 9.29 -6.90
C PRO A 76 -7.52 10.57 -6.58
N TRP A 77 -8.67 10.37 -5.93
CA TRP A 77 -9.45 11.46 -5.37
C TRP A 77 -10.11 11.01 -4.08
N SER A 78 -10.16 11.92 -3.12
CA SER A 78 -10.86 11.76 -1.85
C SER A 78 -11.63 13.02 -1.51
N TYR A 79 -12.74 12.89 -0.81
CA TYR A 79 -13.46 14.06 -0.28
C TYR A 79 -12.69 14.81 0.82
N ALA A 80 -11.69 14.19 1.42
CA ALA A 80 -10.79 14.84 2.38
C ALA A 80 -9.71 15.71 1.69
N LEU A 81 -9.37 15.40 0.44
CA LEU A 81 -8.25 15.99 -0.27
C LEU A 81 -8.36 17.52 -0.49
N PRO A 82 -9.50 18.09 -0.91
CA PRO A 82 -9.57 19.53 -1.16
C PRO A 82 -9.25 20.40 0.05
N ALA A 83 -9.79 20.05 1.20
CA ALA A 83 -9.54 20.80 2.44
C ALA A 83 -8.07 20.73 2.88
N GLU A 84 -7.47 19.54 2.85
CA GLU A 84 -6.08 19.34 3.21
C GLU A 84 -5.11 19.95 2.18
N PHE A 85 -5.47 19.91 0.90
CA PHE A 85 -4.68 20.56 -0.14
C PHE A 85 -4.64 22.07 0.06
N LYS A 86 -5.80 22.71 0.28
CA LYS A 86 -5.91 24.15 0.51
C LYS A 86 -5.15 24.59 1.77
N LYS A 87 -5.31 23.83 2.86
CA LYS A 87 -4.59 24.06 4.11
C LYS A 87 -3.06 24.02 3.93
N THR A 88 -2.57 23.10 3.10
CA THR A 88 -1.13 22.88 2.91
C THR A 88 -0.50 23.86 1.93
N ASN A 89 -1.20 24.22 0.86
CA ASN A 89 -0.64 24.93 -0.28
C ASN A 89 -1.17 26.36 -0.40
N GLY A 90 -2.23 26.75 0.33
CA GLY A 90 -2.78 28.09 0.34
C GLY A 90 -3.70 28.41 -0.85
N TYR A 91 -3.95 27.47 -1.75
CA TYR A 91 -4.84 27.62 -2.90
C TYR A 91 -5.73 26.40 -3.10
N ASP A 92 -6.77 26.52 -3.92
CA ASP A 92 -7.73 25.45 -4.11
C ASP A 92 -7.23 24.42 -5.13
N VAL A 93 -7.41 23.15 -4.83
CA VAL A 93 -7.01 22.06 -5.75
C VAL A 93 -7.83 22.08 -7.05
N THR A 94 -9.07 22.58 -7.00
CA THR A 94 -9.96 22.61 -8.17
C THR A 94 -9.57 23.64 -9.21
N ASP A 95 -8.81 24.67 -8.83
CA ASP A 95 -8.44 25.79 -9.73
C ASP A 95 -7.59 25.35 -10.91
N LYS A 96 -6.82 24.28 -10.75
CA LYS A 96 -5.80 23.86 -11.73
C LYS A 96 -5.86 22.35 -12.05
N LEU A 97 -6.98 21.68 -11.80
CA LEU A 97 -7.11 20.23 -12.03
C LEU A 97 -6.63 19.73 -13.41
N PRO A 98 -6.83 20.45 -14.52
CA PRO A 98 -6.30 20.01 -15.82
C PRO A 98 -4.79 19.82 -15.85
N LEU A 99 -4.01 20.53 -15.02
CA LEU A 99 -2.55 20.40 -14.94
C LEU A 99 -2.07 19.05 -14.43
N LEU A 100 -2.94 18.26 -13.80
CA LEU A 100 -2.63 16.87 -13.46
C LEU A 100 -2.48 15.98 -14.70
N PHE A 101 -3.08 16.39 -15.83
CA PHE A 101 -3.19 15.58 -17.05
C PHE A 101 -2.45 16.20 -18.25
N VAL A 102 -2.33 17.53 -18.28
CA VAL A 102 -1.71 18.26 -19.39
C VAL A 102 -0.52 19.08 -18.89
N GLU A 103 0.50 19.19 -19.72
CA GLU A 103 1.71 19.94 -19.42
C GLU A 103 1.55 21.37 -19.95
N ARG A 104 1.30 22.29 -19.03
CA ARG A 104 1.22 23.73 -19.26
C ARG A 104 1.94 24.44 -18.13
N GLU A 105 2.19 25.72 -18.26
CA GLU A 105 2.89 26.52 -17.26
C GLU A 105 2.45 26.23 -15.82
N GLY A 106 3.43 25.89 -14.96
CA GLY A 106 3.24 25.59 -13.55
C GLY A 106 2.74 24.17 -13.23
N TYR A 107 2.67 23.24 -14.20
CA TYR A 107 2.19 21.88 -13.97
C TYR A 107 3.07 21.09 -13.02
N GLU A 108 4.39 21.27 -13.05
CA GLU A 108 5.32 20.54 -12.19
C GLU A 108 5.06 20.84 -10.72
N LYS A 109 4.98 22.14 -10.39
CA LYS A 109 4.70 22.58 -9.03
C LYS A 109 3.33 22.08 -8.56
N TYR A 110 2.31 22.18 -9.41
CA TYR A 110 0.97 21.73 -9.05
C TYR A 110 0.89 20.23 -8.85
N ARG A 111 1.53 19.42 -9.72
CA ARG A 111 1.63 17.96 -9.54
C ARG A 111 2.40 17.61 -8.28
N PHE A 112 3.51 18.27 -7.98
CA PHE A 112 4.26 18.08 -6.74
C PHE A 112 3.39 18.36 -5.51
N ASP A 113 2.70 19.49 -5.48
CA ASP A 113 1.80 19.89 -4.38
C ASP A 113 0.67 18.86 -4.20
N PHE A 114 0.09 18.37 -5.29
CA PHE A 114 -0.97 17.38 -5.29
C PHE A 114 -0.48 16.05 -4.70
N TRP A 115 0.58 15.50 -5.25
CA TRP A 115 1.09 14.19 -4.83
C TRP A 115 1.65 14.20 -3.41
N ARG A 116 2.24 15.28 -2.96
CA ARG A 116 2.66 15.46 -1.57
C ARG A 116 1.48 15.36 -0.60
N VAL A 117 0.36 15.96 -0.95
CA VAL A 117 -0.86 15.88 -0.12
C VAL A 117 -1.48 14.49 -0.17
N VAL A 118 -1.52 13.85 -1.33
CA VAL A 118 -2.00 12.47 -1.49
C VAL A 118 -1.18 11.50 -0.63
N ASN A 119 0.15 11.56 -0.72
CA ASN A 119 1.02 10.70 0.09
C ASN A 119 0.83 10.93 1.58
N ARG A 120 0.79 12.19 2.01
CA ARG A 120 0.54 12.51 3.42
C ARG A 120 -0.81 11.99 3.91
N LEU A 121 -1.88 12.19 3.16
CA LEU A 121 -3.20 11.68 3.51
C LEU A 121 -3.19 10.15 3.60
N TYR A 122 -2.54 9.47 2.66
CA TYR A 122 -2.40 8.01 2.70
C TYR A 122 -1.66 7.55 3.96
N CYS A 123 -0.52 8.15 4.26
CA CYS A 123 0.27 7.78 5.42
C CYS A 123 -0.42 8.11 6.75
N GLU A 124 -1.03 9.31 6.87
CA GLU A 124 -1.66 9.74 8.13
C GLU A 124 -3.04 9.12 8.33
N SER A 125 -3.89 9.08 7.28
CA SER A 125 -5.24 8.54 7.41
C SER A 125 -5.25 7.03 7.57
N PHE A 126 -4.43 6.31 6.80
CA PHE A 126 -4.33 4.86 6.86
C PHE A 126 -3.23 4.42 7.82
N GLY A 127 -1.97 4.67 7.51
CA GLY A 127 -0.83 4.15 8.26
C GLY A 127 -0.83 4.56 9.72
N LYS A 128 -0.84 5.86 9.97
CA LYS A 128 -0.78 6.41 11.34
C LYS A 128 -1.98 6.03 12.20
N GLN A 129 -3.20 6.07 11.67
CA GLN A 129 -4.38 5.69 12.46
C GLN A 129 -4.32 4.23 12.92
N ILE A 130 -3.92 3.31 12.03
CA ILE A 130 -3.77 1.90 12.37
C ILE A 130 -2.63 1.71 13.37
N TYR A 131 -1.50 2.36 13.12
CA TYR A 131 -0.35 2.33 14.03
C TYR A 131 -0.72 2.78 15.44
N ASP A 132 -1.34 3.94 15.58
CA ASP A 132 -1.73 4.51 16.87
C ASP A 132 -2.75 3.61 17.59
N TRP A 133 -3.72 3.06 16.83
CA TRP A 133 -4.69 2.14 17.38
C TRP A 133 -4.03 0.85 17.87
N CYS A 134 -3.18 0.23 17.07
CA CYS A 134 -2.45 -0.98 17.46
C CYS A 134 -1.57 -0.74 18.68
N ASN A 135 -0.83 0.36 18.68
CA ASN A 135 0.04 0.74 19.79
C ASN A 135 -0.74 0.92 21.11
N SER A 136 -1.91 1.55 21.04
CA SER A 136 -2.78 1.75 22.23
C SER A 136 -3.46 0.46 22.72
N HIS A 137 -3.37 -0.63 21.96
CA HIS A 137 -4.00 -1.91 22.29
C HIS A 137 -2.99 -3.08 22.41
N ASN A 138 -1.71 -2.78 22.62
CA ASN A 138 -0.63 -3.78 22.74
C ASN A 138 -0.55 -4.74 21.55
N CYS A 139 -0.80 -4.23 20.36
CA CYS A 139 -0.69 -4.95 19.09
C CYS A 139 0.37 -4.32 18.20
N LYS A 140 0.84 -5.07 17.21
CA LYS A 140 1.72 -4.58 16.16
C LYS A 140 0.95 -4.38 14.86
N PHE A 141 1.39 -3.40 14.09
CA PHE A 141 0.96 -3.21 12.70
C PHE A 141 2.12 -3.61 11.79
N THR A 142 1.85 -4.51 10.84
CA THR A 142 2.79 -4.98 9.82
C THR A 142 2.08 -5.19 8.49
N GLY A 143 2.80 -5.62 7.49
CA GLY A 143 2.33 -5.87 6.12
C GLY A 143 3.25 -5.21 5.10
N HIS A 144 2.74 -5.02 3.92
CA HIS A 144 3.43 -4.37 2.79
C HIS A 144 2.46 -3.47 2.03
N ALA A 145 2.98 -2.67 1.10
CA ALA A 145 2.18 -1.82 0.23
C ALA A 145 2.11 -2.39 -1.18
N MET A 146 1.09 -1.96 -1.94
CA MET A 146 0.95 -2.37 -3.34
C MET A 146 1.99 -1.70 -4.23
N LEU A 147 2.60 -2.44 -5.16
CA LEU A 147 3.46 -1.95 -6.24
C LEU A 147 4.72 -1.22 -5.73
N GLU A 148 5.49 -1.89 -4.91
CA GLU A 148 6.71 -1.34 -4.28
C GLU A 148 7.93 -1.35 -5.21
N ASP A 149 7.84 -1.93 -6.41
CA ASP A 149 8.94 -2.24 -7.32
C ASP A 149 9.80 -1.04 -7.71
N ASN A 150 9.17 0.09 -7.98
CA ASN A 150 9.84 1.32 -8.37
C ASN A 150 8.98 2.55 -8.10
N LEU A 151 9.57 3.74 -8.20
CA LEU A 151 8.87 4.99 -7.88
C LEU A 151 7.65 5.24 -8.78
N TYR A 152 7.70 4.83 -10.04
CA TYR A 152 6.58 5.00 -10.97
C TYR A 152 5.39 4.13 -10.55
N CYS A 153 5.64 2.86 -10.24
CA CYS A 153 4.62 1.94 -9.76
C CYS A 153 4.02 2.41 -8.43
N GLN A 154 4.86 2.87 -7.49
CA GLN A 154 4.41 3.43 -6.22
C GLN A 154 3.47 4.62 -6.38
N MET A 155 3.69 5.48 -7.38
CA MET A 155 2.80 6.61 -7.66
C MET A 155 1.38 6.17 -8.03
N SER A 156 1.20 4.97 -8.60
CA SER A 156 -0.13 4.47 -8.95
C SER A 156 -0.92 3.91 -7.77
N ALA A 157 -0.28 3.57 -6.66
CA ALA A 157 -0.89 2.87 -5.53
C ALA A 157 -0.78 3.59 -4.18
N SER A 158 0.37 4.22 -3.89
CA SER A 158 0.68 4.75 -2.55
C SER A 158 1.32 6.15 -2.54
N ALA A 159 1.65 6.71 -3.72
CA ALA A 159 2.42 7.95 -3.88
C ALA A 159 3.79 7.93 -3.18
N GLY A 160 4.36 6.74 -2.98
CA GLY A 160 5.61 6.50 -2.28
C GLY A 160 5.43 5.76 -0.97
N VAL A 161 6.21 4.70 -0.78
CA VAL A 161 6.01 3.74 0.34
C VAL A 161 6.87 4.05 1.56
N MET A 162 8.04 4.67 1.41
CA MET A 162 8.94 4.90 2.54
C MET A 162 8.31 5.68 3.70
N PRO A 163 7.49 6.73 3.47
CA PRO A 163 6.79 7.41 4.57
C PRO A 163 5.74 6.53 5.27
N LEU A 164 5.14 5.56 4.58
CA LEU A 164 4.22 4.61 5.20
C LEU A 164 4.93 3.69 6.20
N TYR A 165 6.15 3.23 5.88
CA TYR A 165 6.93 2.36 6.75
C TYR A 165 7.26 2.98 8.11
N GLU A 166 7.23 4.31 8.23
CA GLU A 166 7.38 5.00 9.50
C GLU A 166 6.28 4.62 10.50
N TYR A 167 5.09 4.38 9.99
CA TYR A 167 3.90 4.01 10.77
C TYR A 167 3.68 2.50 10.91
N MET A 168 4.60 1.67 10.46
CA MET A 168 4.56 0.23 10.72
C MET A 168 5.46 -0.15 11.90
N HIS A 169 4.97 -0.94 12.83
CA HIS A 169 5.81 -1.49 13.90
C HIS A 169 6.86 -2.45 13.35
N ILE A 170 6.45 -3.24 12.36
CA ILE A 170 7.31 -4.12 11.59
C ILE A 170 7.07 -3.75 10.11
N PRO A 171 7.88 -2.87 9.53
CA PRO A 171 7.72 -2.54 8.12
C PRO A 171 8.06 -3.74 7.25
N GLY A 172 7.29 -3.93 6.20
CA GLY A 172 7.45 -5.06 5.30
C GLY A 172 7.31 -4.69 3.84
N VAL A 173 7.70 -5.62 3.00
CA VAL A 173 7.58 -5.59 1.55
C VAL A 173 7.09 -6.92 1.02
N ASP A 174 6.51 -6.92 -0.19
CA ASP A 174 6.20 -8.14 -0.94
C ASP A 174 7.29 -8.42 -1.98
N TRP A 175 7.66 -9.70 -2.13
CA TRP A 175 8.61 -10.14 -3.12
C TRP A 175 8.08 -11.35 -3.90
N LEU A 176 7.52 -11.07 -5.05
CA LEU A 176 6.90 -12.06 -5.92
C LEU A 176 7.86 -12.59 -6.99
N CYS A 177 7.57 -13.80 -7.49
CA CYS A 177 8.29 -14.45 -8.57
C CYS A 177 9.71 -14.92 -8.22
N ARG A 178 10.33 -15.64 -9.16
CA ARG A 178 11.67 -16.23 -9.01
C ARG A 178 12.84 -15.28 -9.25
N GLN A 179 12.55 -14.11 -9.81
CA GLN A 179 13.63 -13.21 -10.24
C GLN A 179 14.21 -12.40 -9.09
N ILE A 180 15.51 -12.18 -9.16
CA ILE A 180 16.20 -11.14 -8.41
C ILE A 180 16.49 -10.01 -9.39
N SER A 181 15.91 -8.84 -9.14
CA SER A 181 16.09 -7.69 -10.01
C SER A 181 16.71 -6.49 -9.26
N SER A 182 15.94 -5.49 -8.97
CA SER A 182 16.41 -4.29 -8.30
C SER A 182 16.41 -4.45 -6.77
N PRO A 183 17.47 -4.03 -6.07
CA PRO A 183 17.50 -4.03 -4.61
C PRO A 183 16.63 -2.94 -3.98
N ILE A 184 15.90 -2.15 -4.78
CA ILE A 184 15.13 -1.01 -4.26
C ILE A 184 14.07 -1.45 -3.24
N ILE A 185 13.36 -2.55 -3.50
CA ILE A 185 12.31 -3.05 -2.62
C ILE A 185 12.84 -3.33 -1.20
N PRO A 186 13.79 -4.27 -0.99
CA PRO A 186 14.29 -4.53 0.36
C PRO A 186 15.13 -3.38 0.92
N LYS A 187 15.78 -2.57 0.08
CA LYS A 187 16.60 -1.45 0.56
C LYS A 187 15.75 -0.28 1.08
N GLN A 188 14.63 0.04 0.44
CA GLN A 188 13.77 1.13 0.92
C GLN A 188 13.19 0.81 2.30
N VAL A 189 12.67 -0.40 2.51
CA VAL A 189 12.12 -0.81 3.82
C VAL A 189 13.21 -0.95 4.88
N SER A 190 14.34 -1.57 4.57
CA SER A 190 15.46 -1.73 5.51
C SER A 190 16.12 -0.40 5.88
N SER A 191 16.13 0.56 4.95
CA SER A 191 16.61 1.92 5.20
C SER A 191 15.75 2.63 6.24
N VAL A 192 14.42 2.64 6.06
CA VAL A 192 13.52 3.25 7.05
C VAL A 192 13.60 2.54 8.40
N ALA A 193 13.61 1.21 8.40
CA ALA A 193 13.74 0.44 9.64
C ALA A 193 15.01 0.80 10.43
N LYS A 194 16.15 0.88 9.75
CA LYS A 194 17.43 1.26 10.38
C LYS A 194 17.40 2.69 10.92
N GLN A 195 16.91 3.65 10.14
CA GLN A 195 16.83 5.05 10.54
C GLN A 195 15.96 5.26 11.78
N LEU A 196 14.89 4.45 11.92
CA LEU A 196 13.94 4.57 13.03
C LEU A 196 14.17 3.54 14.15
N GLY A 197 15.25 2.77 14.10
CA GLY A 197 15.58 1.78 15.13
C GLY A 197 14.59 0.61 15.21
N LYS A 198 13.89 0.29 14.13
CA LYS A 198 12.97 -0.85 14.08
C LYS A 198 13.76 -2.15 13.95
N ARG A 199 13.39 -3.12 14.79
CA ARG A 199 14.12 -4.39 14.90
C ARG A 199 13.93 -5.31 13.70
N HIS A 200 12.71 -5.38 13.19
CA HIS A 200 12.30 -6.33 12.17
C HIS A 200 12.00 -5.64 10.85
N VAL A 201 12.41 -6.27 9.77
CA VAL A 201 12.12 -5.95 8.39
C VAL A 201 11.49 -7.19 7.77
N LEU A 202 10.19 -7.13 7.54
CA LEU A 202 9.42 -8.26 7.03
C LEU A 202 9.47 -8.31 5.50
N THR A 203 9.40 -9.52 4.97
CA THR A 203 9.03 -9.74 3.57
C THR A 203 7.98 -10.84 3.48
N GLU A 204 6.95 -10.65 2.66
CA GLU A 204 6.17 -11.75 2.10
C GLU A 204 6.92 -12.26 0.87
N SER A 205 7.14 -13.57 0.77
CA SER A 205 8.05 -14.11 -0.25
C SER A 205 7.53 -15.38 -0.89
N PHE A 206 7.97 -15.61 -2.15
CA PHE A 206 7.82 -16.84 -2.89
C PHE A 206 6.52 -17.01 -3.67
N ALA A 207 5.51 -16.17 -3.48
CA ALA A 207 4.33 -16.22 -4.35
C ALA A 207 4.75 -16.09 -5.83
N LEU A 208 3.99 -16.71 -6.72
CA LEU A 208 4.24 -16.71 -8.17
C LEU A 208 5.56 -17.39 -8.61
N CYS A 209 6.23 -18.12 -7.71
CA CYS A 209 7.42 -18.90 -8.07
C CYS A 209 7.11 -20.21 -8.81
N GLY A 210 5.86 -20.64 -8.87
CA GLY A 210 5.44 -21.87 -9.55
C GLY A 210 5.59 -23.13 -8.68
N TRP A 211 4.94 -24.22 -9.13
CA TRP A 211 4.95 -25.50 -8.41
C TRP A 211 6.27 -26.27 -8.54
N ASP A 212 7.08 -25.91 -9.50
CA ASP A 212 8.36 -26.56 -9.81
C ASP A 212 9.58 -25.84 -9.22
N VAL A 213 9.34 -24.83 -8.38
CA VAL A 213 10.42 -24.09 -7.71
C VAL A 213 11.20 -25.01 -6.78
N SER A 214 12.53 -25.00 -6.89
CA SER A 214 13.42 -25.80 -6.05
C SER A 214 13.73 -25.09 -4.72
N PHE A 215 14.18 -25.87 -3.73
CA PHE A 215 14.70 -25.29 -2.49
C PHE A 215 15.95 -24.42 -2.71
N GLU A 216 16.75 -24.73 -3.70
CA GLU A 216 17.91 -23.90 -4.08
C GLU A 216 17.47 -22.52 -4.54
N GLU A 217 16.44 -22.45 -5.39
CA GLU A 217 15.88 -21.17 -5.85
C GLU A 217 15.26 -20.37 -4.70
N LEU A 218 14.48 -21.03 -3.84
CA LEU A 218 13.89 -20.37 -2.66
C LEU A 218 14.98 -19.85 -1.72
N LYS A 219 16.03 -20.63 -1.49
CA LYS A 219 17.19 -20.24 -0.68
C LYS A 219 17.93 -19.06 -1.30
N TRP A 220 18.16 -19.08 -2.59
CA TRP A 220 18.82 -17.99 -3.32
C TRP A 220 18.05 -16.66 -3.20
N ILE A 221 16.71 -16.69 -3.37
CA ILE A 221 15.84 -15.53 -3.17
C ILE A 221 15.94 -15.04 -1.72
N ALA A 222 15.84 -15.94 -0.76
CA ALA A 222 15.90 -15.60 0.67
C ALA A 222 17.24 -14.98 1.06
N GLU A 223 18.36 -15.57 0.64
CA GLU A 223 19.71 -15.06 0.94
C GLU A 223 19.92 -13.66 0.37
N TRP A 224 19.45 -13.42 -0.86
CA TRP A 224 19.50 -12.10 -1.45
C TRP A 224 18.68 -11.06 -0.65
N GLN A 225 17.50 -11.43 -0.17
CA GLN A 225 16.70 -10.56 0.68
C GLN A 225 17.41 -10.27 2.01
N TYR A 226 18.00 -11.28 2.64
CA TYR A 226 18.73 -11.12 3.90
C TYR A 226 19.94 -10.18 3.76
N VAL A 227 20.73 -10.33 2.72
CA VAL A 227 21.87 -9.42 2.51
C VAL A 227 21.44 -7.98 2.17
N ASN A 228 20.19 -7.79 1.74
CA ASN A 228 19.60 -6.49 1.51
C ASN A 228 18.87 -5.91 2.74
N GLY A 229 18.86 -6.63 3.86
CA GLY A 229 18.43 -6.11 5.16
C GLY A 229 17.11 -6.66 5.69
N VAL A 230 16.44 -7.57 4.95
CA VAL A 230 15.32 -8.35 5.49
C VAL A 230 15.84 -9.25 6.60
N ASN A 231 15.04 -9.43 7.66
CA ASN A 231 15.39 -10.33 8.78
C ASN A 231 14.17 -11.01 9.39
N PHE A 232 13.00 -10.88 8.75
CA PHE A 232 11.78 -11.52 9.16
C PHE A 232 10.99 -11.95 7.93
N MET A 233 11.06 -13.23 7.58
CA MET A 233 10.47 -13.76 6.37
C MET A 233 9.10 -14.39 6.66
N CYS A 234 8.10 -13.97 5.92
CA CYS A 234 6.79 -14.58 5.83
C CYS A 234 6.70 -15.28 4.48
N GLN A 235 6.77 -16.59 4.47
CA GLN A 235 6.61 -17.38 3.25
C GLN A 235 5.15 -17.32 2.81
N HIS A 236 4.90 -17.10 1.57
CA HIS A 236 3.57 -17.18 0.95
C HIS A 236 3.12 -18.63 0.88
N LEU A 237 1.90 -18.88 1.18
CA LEU A 237 1.18 -18.82 2.45
C LEU A 237 0.51 -20.16 2.60
N GLU A 238 0.04 -20.49 3.77
CA GLU A 238 -0.77 -21.68 3.98
C GLU A 238 -2.25 -21.34 3.78
N GLY A 239 -2.96 -22.14 2.97
CA GLY A 239 -4.37 -21.91 2.69
C GLY A 239 -5.23 -22.05 3.95
N TYR A 240 -6.15 -21.13 4.17
CA TYR A 240 -7.13 -21.18 5.26
C TYR A 240 -7.90 -22.51 5.32
N SER A 241 -8.13 -23.15 4.18
CA SER A 241 -8.88 -24.40 4.07
C SER A 241 -8.36 -25.25 2.91
N ILE A 242 -8.30 -26.55 3.09
CA ILE A 242 -7.98 -27.52 2.03
C ILE A 242 -9.19 -27.89 1.16
N HIS A 243 -10.35 -27.29 1.38
CA HIS A 243 -11.57 -27.58 0.65
C HIS A 243 -11.74 -26.71 -0.62
N GLY A 244 -11.99 -27.37 -1.74
CA GLY A 244 -12.37 -26.73 -3.01
C GLY A 244 -11.35 -25.70 -3.50
N LEU A 245 -11.81 -24.57 -3.98
CA LEU A 245 -10.94 -23.50 -4.52
C LEU A 245 -10.18 -22.73 -3.43
N ARG A 246 -10.61 -22.80 -2.18
CA ARG A 246 -9.96 -22.10 -1.06
C ARG A 246 -8.53 -22.56 -0.77
N LYS A 247 -8.16 -23.76 -1.25
CA LYS A 247 -6.81 -24.30 -1.15
C LYS A 247 -5.87 -23.77 -2.23
N ARG A 248 -6.40 -23.10 -3.25
CA ARG A 248 -5.61 -22.59 -4.38
C ARG A 248 -5.18 -21.17 -4.09
N ASP A 249 -3.91 -20.93 -4.31
CA ASP A 249 -3.29 -19.63 -4.27
C ASP A 249 -2.13 -19.62 -5.28
N TYR A 250 -1.45 -18.51 -5.40
CA TYR A 250 -0.26 -18.40 -6.24
C TYR A 250 0.85 -19.32 -5.74
N PRO A 251 1.31 -20.29 -6.58
CA PRO A 251 2.29 -21.29 -6.13
C PRO A 251 3.69 -20.70 -5.92
N PRO A 252 4.47 -21.31 -5.01
CA PRO A 252 4.13 -22.48 -4.21
C PRO A 252 3.27 -22.12 -3.01
N SER A 253 2.42 -23.05 -2.59
CA SER A 253 1.75 -22.98 -1.30
C SER A 253 2.33 -24.00 -0.36
N MET A 254 2.36 -23.71 0.94
CA MET A 254 2.84 -24.63 1.96
C MET A 254 1.75 -25.66 2.30
N PHE A 255 1.46 -26.54 1.33
CA PHE A 255 0.44 -27.53 1.50
C PHE A 255 0.63 -28.74 0.54
N TYR A 256 -0.18 -29.81 0.70
CA TYR A 256 0.05 -31.13 0.09
C TYR A 256 0.17 -31.19 -1.44
N GLN A 257 -0.21 -30.16 -2.18
CA GLN A 257 -0.01 -30.09 -3.63
C GLN A 257 1.39 -29.62 -4.03
N SER A 258 2.15 -29.10 -3.09
CA SER A 258 3.54 -28.73 -3.33
C SER A 258 4.40 -29.99 -3.46
N PRO A 259 5.22 -30.15 -4.52
CA PRO A 259 6.01 -31.36 -4.75
C PRO A 259 6.93 -31.75 -3.57
N TRP A 260 7.39 -30.78 -2.81
CA TRP A 260 8.30 -30.97 -1.67
C TRP A 260 7.61 -31.02 -0.31
N TRP A 261 6.28 -30.92 -0.27
CA TRP A 261 5.52 -31.04 0.96
C TRP A 261 5.67 -32.41 1.63
#